data_92a63368782d22d5031905d1d44e74d2
#
_entry.id   92a63368782d22d5031905d1d44e74d2
#
_cell.length_a   1.000
_cell.length_b   1.000
_cell.length_c   1.000
_cell.angle_alpha   90.00
_cell.angle_beta   90.00
_cell.angle_gamma   90.00
#
_symmetry.space_group_name_H-M   'P 1'
#
loop_
_entity.id
_entity.type
_entity.pdbx_description
1 polymer ?
#
loop_
_entity_poly.entity_id
_entity_poly.type
_entity_poly.pdbx_seq_one_letter_code
_entity_poly.pdbx_strand_id
1 'polypeptide(L)'
;MKRGNEVSVGEYMKRYRKQIEEAFGDEAVVLRWKEIVGPVLFPHVRLETIDVENMEVRIDHPAYRNAFMMRQKLITDRIHELFPRYEIKNVRIHLS
;
A
#
# COMPACT_ATOMS: atom_id res chain seq x y z
N MET A 1 9.85 5.50 35.81
CA MET A 1 9.94 5.02 35.79
C MET A 1 10.12 4.37 35.40
N LYS A 2 10.19 4.06 35.40
CA LYS A 2 10.27 3.36 35.17
C LYS A 2 9.97 2.83 35.03
N ARG A 3 9.79 2.64 35.09
CA ARG A 3 9.45 1.98 35.04
C ARG A 3 9.68 0.79 35.05
N GLY A 4 9.82 0.39 35.95
CA GLY A 4 10.11 -0.94 36.33
C GLY A 4 9.74 -1.98 35.39
N ASN A 5 8.75 -1.96 35.00
CA ASN A 5 8.27 -2.87 34.01
C ASN A 5 8.59 -2.38 32.64
N GLU A 6 9.65 -1.68 32.52
CA GLU A 6 10.02 -1.14 31.26
C GLU A 6 10.44 -2.15 30.28
N VAL A 7 9.99 -1.96 29.05
CA VAL A 7 10.52 -2.69 27.94
C VAL A 7 11.74 -1.96 27.43
N SER A 8 12.60 -2.66 26.72
CA SER A 8 13.74 -2.02 26.09
C SER A 8 13.28 -1.04 25.04
N VAL A 9 14.14 -0.07 24.72
CA VAL A 9 13.82 0.91 23.70
C VAL A 9 13.52 0.25 22.38
N GLY A 10 14.29 -0.77 22.00
CA GLY A 10 14.03 -1.50 20.77
C GLY A 10 12.68 -2.17 20.75
N GLU A 11 12.29 -2.75 21.88
CA GLU A 11 10.99 -3.40 22.00
C GLU A 11 9.85 -2.39 21.95
N TYR A 12 10.04 -1.25 22.58
CA TYR A 12 9.08 -0.16 22.52
C TYR A 12 8.90 0.34 21.09
N MET A 13 10.00 0.56 20.38
CA MET A 13 9.96 1.04 19.01
C MET A 13 9.30 0.03 18.08
N LYS A 14 9.50 -1.25 18.33
CA LYS A 14 8.86 -2.28 17.56
C LYS A 14 7.34 -2.25 17.71
N ARG A 15 6.86 -2.08 18.93
CA ARG A 15 5.43 -1.96 19.19
C ARG A 15 4.85 -0.71 18.56
N TYR A 16 5.58 0.38 18.68
CA TYR A 16 5.15 1.65 18.12
C TYR A 16 5.05 1.58 16.60
N ARG A 17 6.02 0.97 15.97
CA ARG A 17 6.02 0.78 14.52
C ARG A 17 4.84 -0.08 14.07
N LYS A 18 4.55 -1.12 14.81
CA LYS A 18 3.41 -1.97 14.50
C LYS A 18 2.10 -1.20 14.61
N GLN A 19 1.96 -0.39 15.65
CA GLN A 19 0.77 0.44 15.80
C GLN A 19 0.62 1.43 14.66
N ILE A 20 1.71 2.02 14.23
CA ILE A 20 1.69 2.95 13.11
C ILE A 20 1.28 2.23 11.83
N GLU A 21 1.81 1.05 11.59
CA GLU A 21 1.45 0.27 10.42
C GLU A 21 -0.02 -0.10 10.42
N GLU A 22 -0.57 -0.44 11.57
CA GLU A 22 -1.98 -0.77 11.68
C GLU A 22 -2.86 0.45 11.51
N ALA A 23 -2.43 1.60 12.04
CA ALA A 23 -3.21 2.82 11.98
C ALA A 23 -3.06 3.55 10.66
N PHE A 24 -1.87 3.53 10.06
CA PHE A 24 -1.53 4.33 8.90
C PHE A 24 -0.93 3.50 7.76
N GLY A 25 -1.15 2.19 7.77
CA GLY A 25 -0.61 1.31 6.75
C GLY A 25 -1.01 1.73 5.35
N ASP A 26 -2.25 2.15 5.18
CA ASP A 26 -2.76 2.56 3.87
C ASP A 26 -2.09 3.85 3.42
N GLU A 27 -1.81 4.76 4.34
CA GLU A 27 -1.08 5.98 4.01
C GLU A 27 0.35 5.68 3.58
N ALA A 28 0.98 4.69 4.21
CA ALA A 28 2.32 4.30 3.81
C ALA A 28 2.35 3.81 2.36
N VAL A 29 1.32 3.07 1.95
CA VAL A 29 1.19 2.64 0.57
C VAL A 29 0.99 3.84 -0.35
N VAL A 30 0.14 4.77 0.04
CA VAL A 30 -0.11 5.98 -0.76
C VAL A 30 1.18 6.78 -0.94
N LEU A 31 1.97 6.92 0.10
CA LEU A 31 3.23 7.67 0.02
C LEU A 31 4.23 7.04 -0.95
N ARG A 32 4.14 5.75 -1.16
CA ARG A 32 5.03 5.04 -2.07
C ARG A 32 4.34 4.63 -3.38
N TRP A 33 3.17 5.20 -3.63
CA TRP A 33 2.37 4.81 -4.79
C TRP A 33 3.08 5.03 -6.12
N LYS A 34 3.82 6.13 -6.25
CA LYS A 34 4.58 6.41 -7.46
C LYS A 34 5.61 5.32 -7.73
N GLU A 35 6.26 4.85 -6.68
CA GLU A 35 7.24 3.77 -6.78
C GLU A 35 6.57 2.46 -7.16
N ILE A 36 5.37 2.23 -6.63
CA ILE A 36 4.63 1.00 -6.86
C ILE A 36 4.11 0.90 -8.29
N VAL A 37 3.45 1.94 -8.77
CA VAL A 37 2.83 1.91 -10.10
C VAL A 37 3.74 2.42 -11.21
N GLY A 38 4.78 3.15 -10.85
CA GLY A 38 5.71 3.70 -11.81
C GLY A 38 5.31 5.09 -12.28
N PRO A 39 6.28 5.85 -12.83
CA PRO A 39 6.04 7.25 -13.17
C PRO A 39 5.05 7.46 -14.32
N VAL A 40 4.89 6.48 -15.20
CA VAL A 40 3.95 6.61 -16.31
C VAL A 40 2.51 6.52 -15.83
N LEU A 41 2.22 5.57 -14.94
CA LEU A 41 0.87 5.37 -14.45
C LEU A 41 0.52 6.28 -13.28
N PHE A 42 1.51 6.74 -12.53
CA PHE A 42 1.27 7.48 -11.31
C PHE A 42 0.31 8.68 -11.47
N PRO A 43 0.44 9.52 -12.51
CA PRO A 43 -0.47 10.67 -12.66
C PRO A 43 -1.92 10.30 -12.97
N HIS A 44 -2.15 9.07 -13.43
CA HIS A 44 -3.46 8.65 -13.93
C HIS A 44 -4.15 7.59 -13.09
N VAL A 45 -3.44 7.00 -12.13
CA VAL A 45 -3.97 5.92 -11.31
C VAL A 45 -3.87 6.31 -9.85
N ARG A 46 -5.02 6.37 -9.18
CA ARG A 46 -5.06 6.75 -7.77
C ARG A 46 -5.55 5.58 -6.93
N LEU A 47 -4.91 5.38 -5.80
CA LEU A 47 -5.36 4.36 -4.86
C LEU A 47 -6.56 4.90 -4.09
N GLU A 48 -7.69 4.18 -4.18
CA GLU A 48 -8.90 4.55 -3.47
C GLU A 48 -8.98 3.87 -2.12
N THR A 49 -8.89 2.56 -2.10
CA THR A 49 -8.91 1.80 -0.86
C THR A 49 -7.99 0.60 -0.99
N ILE A 50 -7.49 0.14 0.14
CA ILE A 50 -6.69 -1.07 0.17
C ILE A 50 -6.88 -1.74 1.52
N ASP A 51 -6.96 -3.07 1.51
CA ASP A 51 -6.86 -3.87 2.72
C ASP A 51 -5.95 -5.07 2.42
N VAL A 52 -5.90 -6.05 3.30
CA VAL A 52 -4.94 -7.14 3.19
C VAL A 52 -5.06 -7.88 1.86
N GLU A 53 -6.28 -8.08 1.35
CA GLU A 53 -6.49 -8.87 0.14
C GLU A 53 -7.14 -8.11 -1.00
N ASN A 54 -7.62 -6.90 -0.76
CA ASN A 54 -8.41 -6.18 -1.75
C ASN A 54 -7.85 -4.78 -1.97
N MET A 55 -7.92 -4.32 -3.21
CA MET A 55 -7.47 -3.00 -3.57
C MET A 55 -8.42 -2.40 -4.59
N GLU A 56 -8.74 -1.12 -4.43
CA GLU A 56 -9.54 -0.39 -5.40
C GLU A 56 -8.74 0.80 -5.88
N VAL A 57 -8.69 0.97 -7.17
CA VAL A 57 -7.98 2.09 -7.79
C VAL A 57 -8.93 2.85 -8.70
N ARG A 58 -8.64 4.13 -8.90
CA ARG A 58 -9.39 4.98 -9.82
C ARG A 58 -8.46 5.45 -10.91
N ILE A 59 -8.90 5.28 -12.15
CA ILE A 59 -8.10 5.62 -13.32
C ILE A 59 -8.86 6.62 -14.16
N ASP A 60 -8.19 7.66 -14.62
CA ASP A 60 -8.84 8.80 -15.26
C ASP A 60 -9.06 8.63 -16.77
N HIS A 61 -8.54 7.54 -17.36
CA HIS A 61 -8.70 7.33 -18.79
C HIS A 61 -8.59 5.84 -19.14
N PRO A 62 -9.46 5.33 -20.04
CA PRO A 62 -9.46 3.90 -20.38
C PRO A 62 -8.13 3.35 -20.91
N ALA A 63 -7.33 4.19 -21.57
CA ALA A 63 -6.04 3.75 -22.07
C ALA A 63 -5.11 3.33 -20.93
N TYR A 64 -5.17 4.04 -19.80
CA TYR A 64 -4.35 3.71 -18.65
C TYR A 64 -4.91 2.54 -17.86
N ARG A 65 -6.20 2.25 -18.01
CA ARG A 65 -6.79 1.06 -17.43
C ARG A 65 -6.13 -0.20 -18.04
N ASN A 66 -5.98 -0.24 -19.35
CA ASN A 66 -5.34 -1.36 -20.00
C ASN A 66 -3.88 -1.49 -19.58
N ALA A 67 -3.17 -0.37 -19.52
CA ALA A 67 -1.78 -0.36 -19.09
C ALA A 67 -1.66 -0.86 -17.64
N PHE A 68 -2.57 -0.45 -16.78
CA PHE A 68 -2.59 -0.90 -15.40
C PHE A 68 -2.84 -2.41 -15.32
N MET A 69 -3.81 -2.90 -16.07
CA MET A 69 -4.15 -4.33 -16.06
C MET A 69 -2.98 -5.19 -16.51
N MET A 70 -2.24 -4.74 -17.50
CA MET A 70 -1.06 -5.46 -17.98
C MET A 70 0.04 -5.53 -16.93
N ARG A 71 0.09 -4.57 -16.02
CA ARG A 71 1.10 -4.51 -14.96
C ARG A 71 0.56 -4.92 -13.60
N GLN A 72 -0.67 -5.38 -13.54
CA GLN A 72 -1.33 -5.62 -12.27
C GLN A 72 -0.55 -6.57 -11.37
N LYS A 73 -0.06 -7.66 -11.92
CA LYS A 73 0.69 -8.63 -11.11
C LYS A 73 1.98 -8.01 -10.57
N LEU A 74 2.68 -7.26 -11.40
CA LEU A 74 3.90 -6.59 -10.95
C LEU A 74 3.60 -5.60 -9.85
N ILE A 75 2.50 -4.86 -9.98
CA ILE A 75 2.08 -3.88 -8.99
C ILE A 75 1.74 -4.54 -7.66
N THR A 76 0.95 -5.61 -7.68
CA THR A 76 0.60 -6.31 -6.45
C THR A 76 1.81 -6.99 -5.83
N ASP A 77 2.72 -7.51 -6.64
CA ASP A 77 3.96 -8.09 -6.12
C ASP A 77 4.83 -7.03 -5.45
N ARG A 78 4.90 -5.83 -6.02
CA ARG A 78 5.65 -4.73 -5.39
C ARG A 78 5.04 -4.31 -4.07
N ILE A 79 3.72 -4.27 -4.00
CA ILE A 79 3.04 -3.96 -2.74
C ILE A 79 3.41 -4.98 -1.69
N HIS A 80 3.40 -6.26 -2.04
CA HIS A 80 3.76 -7.31 -1.10
C HIS A 80 5.22 -7.22 -0.68
N GLU A 81 6.12 -6.89 -1.60
CA GLU A 81 7.54 -6.73 -1.28
C GLU A 81 7.78 -5.59 -0.30
N LEU A 82 7.14 -4.46 -0.54
CA LEU A 82 7.33 -3.27 0.30
C LEU A 82 6.56 -3.37 1.61
N PHE A 83 5.41 -4.01 1.57
CA PHE A 83 4.50 -4.13 2.71
C PHE A 83 3.98 -5.57 2.78
N PRO A 84 4.76 -6.49 3.36
CA PRO A 84 4.44 -7.93 3.32
C PRO A 84 3.08 -8.32 3.90
N ARG A 85 2.46 -7.45 4.70
CA ARG A 85 1.16 -7.76 5.27
C ARG A 85 0.06 -7.78 4.21
N TYR A 86 0.27 -7.14 3.06
CA TYR A 86 -0.70 -7.12 1.98
C TYR A 86 -0.44 -8.30 1.05
N GLU A 87 -1.48 -9.07 0.80
CA GLU A 87 -1.47 -10.15 -0.18
C GLU A 87 -2.66 -9.93 -1.08
N ILE A 88 -2.56 -8.95 -1.96
CA ILE A 88 -3.68 -8.49 -2.78
C ILE A 88 -4.10 -9.59 -3.75
N LYS A 89 -5.34 -10.03 -3.63
CA LYS A 89 -5.92 -11.05 -4.50
C LYS A 89 -6.99 -10.49 -5.41
N ASN A 90 -7.60 -9.39 -5.02
CA ASN A 90 -8.68 -8.77 -5.79
C ASN A 90 -8.36 -7.32 -6.02
N VAL A 91 -8.43 -6.90 -7.28
CA VAL A 91 -8.21 -5.50 -7.65
C VAL A 91 -9.46 -5.03 -8.41
N ARG A 92 -10.05 -3.96 -7.91
CA ARG A 92 -11.22 -3.37 -8.55
C ARG A 92 -10.81 -2.03 -9.14
N ILE A 93 -11.14 -1.82 -10.40
CA ILE A 93 -10.78 -0.61 -11.12
C ILE A 93 -12.02 0.21 -11.38
N HIS A 94 -11.98 1.47 -10.99
CA HIS A 94 -13.04 2.45 -11.27
C HIS A 94 -12.51 3.47 -12.25
N LEU A 95 -13.31 3.79 -13.26
CA LEU A 95 -12.98 4.87 -14.18
C LEU A 95 -13.67 6.15 -13.70
N SER A 96 -12.96 7.24 -13.76
CA SER A 96 -13.56 8.52 -13.36
C SER A 96 -13.99 9.34 -14.56
#